data_ba61a4d0b0228c931f204d1dfdb9b7e0
#
_entry.id   ba61a4d0b0228c931f204d1dfdb9b7e0
#
_cell.length_a   1.000
_cell.length_b   1.000
_cell.length_c   1.000
_cell.angle_alpha   90.00
_cell.angle_beta   90.00
_cell.angle_gamma   90.00
#
_symmetry.space_group_name_H-M   'P 1'
#
loop_
_entity.id
_entity.type
_entity.pdbx_description
1 polymer ?
#
loop_
_entity_poly.entity_id
_entity_poly.type
_entity_poly.pdbx_seq_one_letter_code
_entity_poly.pdbx_strand_id
1 'polypeptide(L)'
;MPPRIGVYDSGAGGLTTLALLQAKLPECSWVYFADNARMPFGSKSGDEVAEAAEKAVRRLKREADIVVFGCNTASVTARPQGVFTLIPDLGHSLPSETLMLATPRTLAGLAAKEKGFMCASTAELAVLVEIQLSLRFKSRTRLDCSPLFGYLWERLAAFRGRAEKVLLGCSHYIYCAREIRALLGDADYSDGNAALTDAVRDAVRGGWQPRPSAPSEPRLSEDVGARTKFVFSGANERAKYLWILSKLHESYVPHFFNTTV
;
A
#
# COMPACT_ATOMS: atom_id res chain seq x y z
N MET A 1 -13.68 -14.48 -18.47
CA MET A 1 -12.24 -14.54 -18.16
C MET A 1 -12.01 -13.79 -16.86
N PRO A 2 -11.10 -14.22 -15.95
CA PRO A 2 -10.78 -13.45 -14.75
C PRO A 2 -10.26 -12.07 -15.14
N PRO A 3 -10.56 -11.01 -14.36
CA PRO A 3 -10.16 -9.66 -14.69
C PRO A 3 -8.64 -9.45 -14.57
N ARG A 4 -8.15 -8.46 -15.31
CA ARG A 4 -6.83 -7.88 -15.06
C ARG A 4 -6.98 -6.72 -14.09
N ILE A 5 -6.22 -6.74 -13.01
CA ILE A 5 -6.28 -5.73 -11.96
C ILE A 5 -5.02 -4.87 -12.02
N GLY A 6 -5.21 -3.55 -12.11
CA GLY A 6 -4.14 -2.55 -12.08
C GLY A 6 -3.96 -1.98 -10.68
N VAL A 7 -2.79 -2.14 -10.10
CA VAL A 7 -2.43 -1.57 -8.79
C VAL A 7 -1.49 -0.40 -8.98
N TYR A 8 -1.79 0.73 -8.39
CA TYR A 8 -1.01 1.97 -8.43
C TYR A 8 -0.45 2.34 -7.06
N ASP A 9 0.84 2.66 -7.03
CA ASP A 9 1.49 3.24 -5.84
C ASP A 9 2.59 4.23 -6.27
N SER A 10 3.04 5.09 -5.36
CA SER A 10 4.16 5.99 -5.59
C SER A 10 5.52 5.27 -5.63
N GLY A 11 5.60 4.05 -5.10
CA GLY A 11 6.84 3.28 -5.00
C GLY A 11 6.59 1.78 -4.77
N ALA A 12 7.35 1.19 -3.83
CA ALA A 12 7.24 -0.21 -3.46
C ALA A 12 6.16 -0.49 -2.38
N GLY A 13 5.57 0.55 -1.78
CA GLY A 13 4.61 0.39 -0.68
C GLY A 13 3.41 -0.47 -1.05
N GLY A 14 2.81 -0.21 -2.20
CA GLY A 14 1.64 -0.94 -2.70
C GLY A 14 1.89 -2.39 -3.11
N LEU A 15 3.13 -2.88 -3.09
CA LEU A 15 3.41 -4.31 -3.26
C LEU A 15 2.79 -5.16 -2.15
N THR A 16 2.58 -4.58 -0.96
CA THR A 16 1.84 -5.24 0.14
C THR A 16 0.40 -5.50 -0.24
N THR A 17 -0.28 -4.50 -0.81
CA THR A 17 -1.63 -4.64 -1.37
C THR A 17 -1.67 -5.66 -2.51
N LEU A 18 -0.71 -5.59 -3.44
CA LEU A 18 -0.61 -6.53 -4.56
C LEU A 18 -0.45 -7.97 -4.07
N ALA A 19 0.45 -8.23 -3.10
CA ALA A 19 0.68 -9.57 -2.56
C ALA A 19 -0.59 -10.18 -1.95
N LEU A 20 -1.35 -9.38 -1.17
CA LEU A 20 -2.61 -9.84 -0.59
C LEU A 20 -3.69 -10.11 -1.65
N LEU A 21 -3.80 -9.24 -2.65
CA LEU A 21 -4.72 -9.45 -3.77
C LEU A 21 -4.37 -10.71 -4.55
N GLN A 22 -3.08 -10.96 -4.82
CA GLN A 22 -2.63 -12.17 -5.50
C GLN A 22 -2.96 -13.44 -4.72
N ALA A 23 -2.86 -13.39 -3.38
CA ALA A 23 -3.24 -14.51 -2.53
C ALA A 23 -4.75 -14.76 -2.49
N LYS A 24 -5.56 -13.68 -2.52
CA LYS A 24 -7.04 -13.78 -2.48
C LYS A 24 -7.68 -14.09 -3.84
N LEU A 25 -7.00 -13.74 -4.93
CA LEU A 25 -7.49 -13.82 -6.32
C LEU A 25 -6.40 -14.39 -7.25
N PRO A 26 -5.94 -15.63 -7.01
CA PRO A 26 -4.82 -16.22 -7.77
C PRO A 26 -5.13 -16.42 -9.26
N GLU A 27 -6.41 -16.40 -9.65
CA GLU A 27 -6.86 -16.52 -11.03
C GLU A 27 -6.65 -15.25 -11.86
N CYS A 28 -6.52 -14.08 -11.21
CA CYS A 28 -6.39 -12.80 -11.89
C CYS A 28 -4.99 -12.55 -12.49
N SER A 29 -4.89 -11.59 -13.40
CA SER A 29 -3.63 -11.05 -13.90
C SER A 29 -3.45 -9.60 -13.44
N TRP A 30 -2.20 -9.09 -13.44
CA TRP A 30 -1.84 -7.89 -12.71
C TRP A 30 -1.06 -6.90 -13.56
N VAL A 31 -1.34 -5.61 -13.36
CA VAL A 31 -0.46 -4.52 -13.79
C VAL A 31 -0.11 -3.73 -12.54
N TYR A 32 1.16 -3.67 -12.17
CA TYR A 32 1.63 -2.81 -11.08
C TYR A 32 2.29 -1.57 -11.65
N PHE A 33 1.71 -0.41 -11.38
CA PHE A 33 2.28 0.86 -11.79
C PHE A 33 2.89 1.58 -10.59
N ALA A 34 4.23 1.66 -10.56
CA ALA A 34 5.00 2.44 -9.60
C ALA A 34 5.32 3.82 -10.16
N ASP A 35 4.85 4.88 -9.51
CA ASP A 35 5.19 6.26 -9.89
C ASP A 35 6.47 6.73 -9.19
N ASN A 36 7.52 5.91 -9.31
CA ASN A 36 8.78 6.05 -8.58
C ASN A 36 9.60 7.28 -8.97
N ALA A 37 9.38 7.88 -10.15
CA ALA A 37 9.98 9.16 -10.50
C ALA A 37 9.45 10.33 -9.63
N ARG A 38 8.24 10.19 -9.06
CA ARG A 38 7.59 11.24 -8.27
C ARG A 38 7.54 10.95 -6.77
N MET A 39 8.04 9.79 -6.33
CA MET A 39 8.13 9.47 -4.90
C MET A 39 9.07 10.45 -4.16
N PRO A 40 8.75 10.87 -2.92
CA PRO A 40 7.59 10.51 -2.11
C PRO A 40 6.40 11.45 -2.32
N PHE A 41 5.18 10.90 -2.30
CA PHE A 41 3.94 11.70 -2.41
C PHE A 41 3.60 12.46 -1.13
N GLY A 42 4.07 11.99 0.01
CA GLY A 42 3.74 12.56 1.31
C GLY A 42 4.15 14.01 1.53
N SER A 43 5.17 14.49 0.79
CA SER A 43 5.69 15.88 0.83
C SER A 43 5.24 16.74 -0.36
N LYS A 44 4.51 16.20 -1.33
CA LYS A 44 4.05 16.93 -2.51
C LYS A 44 2.77 17.72 -2.23
N SER A 45 2.50 18.70 -3.10
CA SER A 45 1.22 19.43 -3.08
C SER A 45 0.05 18.51 -3.42
N GLY A 46 -1.18 18.92 -3.05
CA GLY A 46 -2.38 18.18 -3.41
C GLY A 46 -2.56 18.06 -4.92
N ASP A 47 -2.31 19.16 -5.64
CA ASP A 47 -2.47 19.22 -7.10
C ASP A 47 -1.49 18.31 -7.82
N GLU A 48 -0.21 18.28 -7.42
CA GLU A 48 0.78 17.36 -7.97
C GLU A 48 0.38 15.89 -7.80
N VAL A 49 -0.13 15.53 -6.61
CA VAL A 49 -0.58 14.17 -6.34
C VAL A 49 -1.85 13.83 -7.11
N ALA A 50 -2.82 14.75 -7.17
CA ALA A 50 -4.05 14.57 -7.92
C ALA A 50 -3.78 14.39 -9.42
N GLU A 51 -2.94 15.24 -10.02
CA GLU A 51 -2.54 15.12 -11.43
C GLU A 51 -1.84 13.79 -11.75
N ALA A 52 -0.91 13.37 -10.87
CA ALA A 52 -0.23 12.09 -11.01
C ALA A 52 -1.22 10.91 -10.93
N ALA A 53 -2.13 10.96 -9.97
CA ALA A 53 -3.17 9.94 -9.79
C ALA A 53 -4.12 9.85 -10.98
N GLU A 54 -4.56 10.98 -11.54
CA GLU A 54 -5.39 10.99 -12.75
C GLU A 54 -4.68 10.40 -13.97
N LYS A 55 -3.40 10.74 -14.18
CA LYS A 55 -2.57 10.15 -15.24
C LYS A 55 -2.46 8.62 -15.05
N ALA A 56 -2.28 8.17 -13.82
CA ALA A 56 -2.21 6.76 -13.49
C ALA A 56 -3.54 6.04 -13.77
N VAL A 57 -4.68 6.61 -13.37
CA VAL A 57 -6.01 6.06 -13.66
C VAL A 57 -6.24 5.93 -15.15
N ARG A 58 -5.96 7.00 -15.93
CA ARG A 58 -6.11 6.98 -17.40
C ARG A 58 -5.24 5.90 -18.04
N ARG A 59 -4.00 5.72 -17.55
CA ARG A 59 -3.10 4.69 -18.04
C ARG A 59 -3.62 3.30 -17.70
N LEU A 60 -3.91 3.04 -16.43
CA LEU A 60 -4.31 1.72 -15.95
C LEU A 60 -5.66 1.29 -16.56
N LYS A 61 -6.60 2.20 -16.76
CA LYS A 61 -7.89 1.90 -17.43
C LYS A 61 -7.75 1.42 -18.89
N ARG A 62 -6.60 1.60 -19.52
CA ARG A 62 -6.31 1.04 -20.86
C ARG A 62 -5.81 -0.40 -20.80
N GLU A 63 -5.24 -0.81 -19.68
CA GLU A 63 -4.52 -2.07 -19.52
C GLU A 63 -5.20 -3.02 -18.51
N ALA A 64 -6.08 -2.50 -17.67
CA ALA A 64 -6.73 -3.24 -16.59
C ALA A 64 -8.22 -2.96 -16.51
N ASP A 65 -8.95 -3.93 -16.04
CA ASP A 65 -10.41 -3.90 -15.87
C ASP A 65 -10.82 -3.23 -14.56
N ILE A 66 -10.04 -3.48 -13.53
CA ILE A 66 -10.21 -2.94 -12.18
C ILE A 66 -8.95 -2.14 -11.83
N VAL A 67 -9.13 -0.95 -11.26
CA VAL A 67 -8.03 -0.11 -10.80
C VAL A 67 -8.08 -0.01 -9.28
N VAL A 68 -6.92 -0.23 -8.65
CA VAL A 68 -6.71 -0.21 -7.20
C VAL A 68 -5.57 0.75 -6.88
N PHE A 69 -5.77 1.65 -5.93
CA PHE A 69 -4.71 2.48 -5.37
C PHE A 69 -4.18 1.84 -4.09
N GLY A 70 -2.94 1.36 -4.12
CA GLY A 70 -2.19 0.87 -2.95
C GLY A 70 -1.49 1.99 -2.18
N CYS A 71 -1.54 3.22 -2.66
CA CYS A 71 -0.94 4.40 -2.03
C CYS A 71 -1.98 5.17 -1.21
N ASN A 72 -1.81 5.24 0.12
CA ASN A 72 -2.71 6.02 0.98
C ASN A 72 -2.75 7.49 0.59
N THR A 73 -1.59 8.11 0.34
CA THR A 73 -1.52 9.53 -0.01
C THR A 73 -2.29 9.84 -1.30
N ALA A 74 -2.12 9.03 -2.35
CA ALA A 74 -2.87 9.19 -3.59
C ALA A 74 -4.37 8.95 -3.38
N SER A 75 -4.72 7.95 -2.58
CA SER A 75 -6.11 7.59 -2.27
C SER A 75 -6.89 8.74 -1.61
N VAL A 76 -6.31 9.34 -0.56
CA VAL A 76 -6.99 10.41 0.19
C VAL A 76 -6.97 11.76 -0.53
N THR A 77 -5.97 11.99 -1.39
CA THR A 77 -5.80 13.29 -2.09
C THR A 77 -6.65 13.34 -3.34
N ALA A 78 -6.54 12.32 -4.21
CA ALA A 78 -7.23 12.34 -5.51
C ALA A 78 -8.68 11.86 -5.44
N ARG A 79 -9.01 10.94 -4.52
CA ARG A 79 -10.35 10.33 -4.36
C ARG A 79 -10.99 9.93 -5.69
N PRO A 80 -10.29 9.15 -6.53
CA PRO A 80 -10.75 8.89 -7.89
C PRO A 80 -12.02 8.04 -7.89
N GLN A 81 -13.00 8.40 -8.73
CA GLN A 81 -14.23 7.64 -8.85
C GLN A 81 -14.04 6.32 -9.62
N GLY A 82 -14.69 5.26 -9.14
CA GLY A 82 -14.61 3.93 -9.76
C GLY A 82 -13.23 3.29 -9.63
N VAL A 83 -12.50 3.65 -8.59
CA VAL A 83 -11.20 3.08 -8.21
C VAL A 83 -11.29 2.61 -6.76
N PHE A 84 -10.78 1.42 -6.48
CA PHE A 84 -10.62 0.95 -5.11
C PHE A 84 -9.41 1.65 -4.47
N THR A 85 -9.57 2.18 -3.27
CA THR A 85 -8.56 3.05 -2.65
C THR A 85 -8.12 2.55 -1.28
N LEU A 86 -6.81 2.56 -1.02
CA LEU A 86 -6.25 2.20 0.27
C LEU A 86 -6.41 3.37 1.26
N ILE A 87 -7.42 3.26 2.09
CA ILE A 87 -7.66 4.19 3.21
C ILE A 87 -7.71 3.36 4.49
N PRO A 88 -7.02 3.77 5.58
CA PRO A 88 -7.17 3.11 6.86
C PRO A 88 -8.65 3.02 7.25
N ASP A 89 -9.06 1.90 7.80
CA ASP A 89 -10.44 1.74 8.28
C ASP A 89 -10.67 2.69 9.46
N LEU A 90 -11.45 3.71 9.20
CA LEU A 90 -11.80 4.71 10.20
C LEU A 90 -13.00 4.29 11.06
N GLY A 91 -13.68 3.17 10.71
CA GLY A 91 -14.80 2.62 11.47
C GLY A 91 -15.90 3.62 11.79
N HIS A 92 -17.00 3.16 12.35
CA HIS A 92 -18.07 4.03 12.86
C HIS A 92 -17.80 4.48 14.31
N SER A 93 -16.93 3.78 15.03
CA SER A 93 -16.57 4.09 16.42
C SER A 93 -15.12 3.68 16.64
N LEU A 94 -14.21 4.64 16.56
CA LEU A 94 -12.82 4.45 16.94
C LEU A 94 -12.63 4.81 18.42
N PRO A 95 -11.73 4.12 19.15
CA PRO A 95 -11.34 4.54 20.49
C PRO A 95 -10.83 5.98 20.51
N SER A 96 -11.02 6.68 21.63
CA SER A 96 -10.53 8.05 21.84
C SER A 96 -9.00 8.10 21.70
N GLU A 97 -8.32 7.04 22.13
CA GLU A 97 -6.87 6.87 22.08
C GLU A 97 -6.41 6.26 20.75
N THR A 98 -6.97 6.71 19.63
CA THR A 98 -6.51 6.29 18.29
C THR A 98 -5.33 7.13 17.83
N LEU A 99 -4.23 6.46 17.50
CA LEU A 99 -3.04 7.07 16.87
C LEU A 99 -3.06 6.85 15.36
N MET A 100 -3.10 7.94 14.59
CA MET A 100 -2.88 7.93 13.14
C MET A 100 -1.39 8.19 12.85
N LEU A 101 -0.69 7.19 12.38
CA LEU A 101 0.68 7.29 11.90
C LEU A 101 0.66 7.38 10.37
N ALA A 102 0.99 8.55 9.81
CA ALA A 102 0.89 8.77 8.37
C ALA A 102 1.79 9.91 7.87
N THR A 103 1.86 10.07 6.55
CA THR A 103 2.49 11.25 5.94
C THR A 103 1.68 12.51 6.21
N PRO A 104 2.30 13.72 6.19
CA PRO A 104 1.57 14.99 6.37
C PRO A 104 0.37 15.13 5.44
N ARG A 105 0.53 14.75 4.17
CA ARG A 105 -0.53 14.81 3.17
C ARG A 105 -1.70 13.86 3.48
N THR A 106 -1.40 12.66 3.94
CA THR A 106 -2.44 11.69 4.34
C THR A 106 -3.21 12.20 5.57
N LEU A 107 -2.50 12.71 6.58
CA LEU A 107 -3.13 13.29 7.78
C LEU A 107 -4.09 14.43 7.42
N ALA A 108 -3.66 15.34 6.55
CA ALA A 108 -4.51 16.45 6.08
C ALA A 108 -5.70 15.93 5.25
N GLY A 109 -5.48 15.00 4.34
CA GLY A 109 -6.54 14.46 3.47
C GLY A 109 -7.62 13.67 4.22
N LEU A 110 -7.28 13.12 5.39
CA LEU A 110 -8.22 12.41 6.28
C LEU A 110 -8.86 13.33 7.33
N ALA A 111 -8.45 14.61 7.42
CA ALA A 111 -8.85 15.50 8.51
C ALA A 111 -8.63 14.86 9.90
N ALA A 112 -7.47 14.20 10.07
CA ALA A 112 -7.23 13.34 11.22
C ALA A 112 -7.23 14.10 12.55
N LYS A 113 -6.72 15.33 12.55
CA LYS A 113 -6.73 16.19 13.74
C LYS A 113 -8.13 16.66 14.13
N GLU A 114 -8.95 17.02 13.14
CA GLU A 114 -10.34 17.45 13.35
C GLU A 114 -11.22 16.29 13.86
N LYS A 115 -10.80 15.04 13.61
CA LYS A 115 -11.44 13.83 14.14
C LYS A 115 -10.97 13.45 15.54
N GLY A 116 -10.08 14.25 16.15
CA GLY A 116 -9.58 14.01 17.50
C GLY A 116 -8.51 12.93 17.62
N PHE A 117 -7.94 12.45 16.50
CA PHE A 117 -6.87 11.43 16.56
C PHE A 117 -5.57 12.03 17.09
N MET A 118 -4.83 11.24 17.87
CA MET A 118 -3.41 11.46 18.04
C MET A 118 -2.73 11.28 16.69
N CYS A 119 -1.86 12.22 16.28
CA CYS A 119 -1.24 12.20 14.97
C CYS A 119 0.28 12.16 15.09
N ALA A 120 0.90 11.12 14.51
CA ALA A 120 2.34 11.06 14.31
C ALA A 120 2.66 11.22 12.82
N SER A 121 3.31 12.33 12.49
CA SER A 121 3.73 12.64 11.12
C SER A 121 5.15 12.15 10.87
N THR A 122 5.34 11.32 9.87
CA THR A 122 6.65 10.73 9.50
C THR A 122 6.88 10.90 7.99
N ALA A 123 7.17 12.13 7.57
CA ALA A 123 7.30 12.50 6.17
C ALA A 123 8.38 11.71 5.43
N GLU A 124 9.51 11.49 6.08
CA GLU A 124 10.70 10.87 5.51
C GLU A 124 10.68 9.34 5.55
N LEU A 125 9.83 8.72 6.38
CA LEU A 125 9.85 7.29 6.62
C LEU A 125 9.67 6.46 5.34
N ALA A 126 8.80 6.89 4.42
CA ALA A 126 8.61 6.21 3.16
C ALA A 126 9.91 6.15 2.31
N VAL A 127 10.67 7.25 2.27
CA VAL A 127 11.97 7.31 1.58
C VAL A 127 13.00 6.40 2.26
N LEU A 128 13.07 6.44 3.59
CA LEU A 128 13.98 5.60 4.36
C LEU A 128 13.69 4.11 4.16
N VAL A 129 12.41 3.73 4.10
CA VAL A 129 11.99 2.38 3.78
C VAL A 129 12.45 1.97 2.37
N GLU A 130 12.25 2.81 1.35
CA GLU A 130 12.72 2.50 -0.02
C GLU A 130 14.24 2.31 -0.09
N ILE A 131 15.00 3.12 0.66
CA ILE A 131 16.46 2.96 0.78
C ILE A 131 16.78 1.60 1.41
N GLN A 132 16.12 1.23 2.53
CA GLN A 132 16.33 -0.07 3.17
C GLN A 132 15.98 -1.24 2.25
N LEU A 133 14.85 -1.17 1.55
CA LEU A 133 14.45 -2.19 0.58
C LEU A 133 15.50 -2.35 -0.52
N SER A 134 16.07 -1.24 -1.01
CA SER A 134 17.12 -1.27 -2.03
C SER A 134 18.43 -1.87 -1.51
N LEU A 135 18.83 -1.57 -0.27
CA LEU A 135 20.00 -2.16 0.38
C LEU A 135 19.81 -3.67 0.59
N ARG A 136 18.65 -4.10 1.08
CA ARG A 136 18.31 -5.51 1.28
C ARG A 136 18.25 -6.28 -0.02
N PHE A 137 17.72 -5.69 -1.08
CA PHE A 137 17.76 -6.29 -2.42
C PHE A 137 19.19 -6.51 -2.92
N LYS A 138 20.08 -5.53 -2.76
CA LYS A 138 21.48 -5.63 -3.18
C LYS A 138 22.24 -6.69 -2.39
N SER A 139 22.05 -6.75 -1.07
CA SER A 139 22.70 -7.74 -0.20
C SER A 139 22.01 -9.10 -0.18
N ARG A 140 20.85 -9.25 -0.84
CA ARG A 140 20.04 -10.47 -0.86
C ARG A 140 19.65 -10.97 0.53
N THR A 141 19.54 -10.07 1.50
CA THR A 141 19.12 -10.38 2.86
C THR A 141 17.59 -10.31 3.00
N ARG A 142 17.05 -10.79 4.13
CA ARG A 142 15.62 -10.66 4.44
C ARG A 142 15.16 -9.21 4.48
N LEU A 143 13.86 -8.97 4.32
CA LEU A 143 13.24 -7.67 4.60
C LEU A 143 13.43 -7.36 6.10
N ASP A 144 14.09 -6.23 6.41
CA ASP A 144 14.41 -5.82 7.76
C ASP A 144 14.53 -4.29 7.83
N CYS A 145 13.71 -3.67 8.65
CA CYS A 145 13.70 -2.24 8.90
C CYS A 145 14.29 -1.87 10.27
N SER A 146 14.89 -2.81 10.99
CA SER A 146 15.52 -2.54 12.29
C SER A 146 16.52 -1.37 12.28
N PRO A 147 17.27 -1.09 11.19
CA PRO A 147 18.13 0.10 11.11
C PRO A 147 17.36 1.44 11.23
N LEU A 148 16.05 1.44 11.02
CA LEU A 148 15.21 2.63 11.15
C LEU A 148 14.69 2.85 12.59
N PHE A 149 15.06 1.99 13.53
CA PHE A 149 14.53 2.02 14.88
C PHE A 149 14.81 3.36 15.59
N GLY A 150 16.00 3.94 15.42
CA GLY A 150 16.34 5.25 15.98
C GLY A 150 15.43 6.37 15.47
N TYR A 151 15.21 6.43 14.16
CA TYR A 151 14.29 7.37 13.55
C TYR A 151 12.87 7.21 14.08
N LEU A 152 12.38 5.96 14.13
CA LEU A 152 11.04 5.66 14.64
C LEU A 152 10.91 6.03 16.13
N TRP A 153 11.95 5.76 16.94
CA TRP A 153 11.97 6.12 18.35
C TRP A 153 11.78 7.63 18.56
N GLU A 154 12.54 8.46 17.86
CA GLU A 154 12.41 9.92 17.97
C GLU A 154 11.00 10.43 17.66
N ARG A 155 10.30 9.77 16.75
CA ARG A 155 8.97 10.19 16.29
C ARG A 155 7.83 9.58 17.10
N LEU A 156 8.01 8.41 17.68
CA LEU A 156 6.95 7.62 18.28
C LEU A 156 7.04 7.44 19.78
N ALA A 157 8.20 7.69 20.41
CA ALA A 157 8.39 7.43 21.85
C ALA A 157 7.34 8.14 22.73
N ALA A 158 6.91 9.35 22.36
CA ALA A 158 5.89 10.10 23.08
C ALA A 158 4.49 9.45 23.09
N PHE A 159 4.24 8.51 22.18
CA PHE A 159 2.95 7.79 22.04
C PHE A 159 2.97 6.39 22.64
N ARG A 160 4.12 5.96 23.19
CA ARG A 160 4.29 4.62 23.77
C ARG A 160 3.27 4.35 24.87
N GLY A 161 2.52 3.24 24.72
CA GLY A 161 1.50 2.82 25.69
C GLY A 161 0.29 3.74 25.81
N ARG A 162 0.12 4.70 24.87
CA ARG A 162 -0.96 5.68 24.90
C ARG A 162 -2.06 5.40 23.89
N ALA A 163 -1.81 4.55 22.92
CA ALA A 163 -2.77 4.24 21.87
C ALA A 163 -3.44 2.89 22.14
N GLU A 164 -4.75 2.85 22.11
CA GLU A 164 -5.53 1.61 22.06
C GLU A 164 -5.59 1.08 20.62
N LYS A 165 -5.60 1.99 19.64
CA LYS A 165 -5.59 1.66 18.22
C LYS A 165 -4.55 2.49 17.46
N VAL A 166 -3.81 1.81 16.56
CA VAL A 166 -2.82 2.44 15.68
C VAL A 166 -3.23 2.21 14.23
N LEU A 167 -3.45 3.29 13.50
CA LEU A 167 -3.76 3.28 12.08
C LEU A 167 -2.50 3.61 11.26
N LEU A 168 -2.04 2.65 10.45
CA LEU A 168 -0.90 2.83 9.54
C LEU A 168 -1.38 3.47 8.23
N GLY A 169 -1.29 4.78 8.12
CA GLY A 169 -1.77 5.56 7.00
C GLY A 169 -0.74 5.78 5.88
N CYS A 170 0.17 4.84 5.69
CA CYS A 170 1.11 4.81 4.57
C CYS A 170 1.47 3.37 4.23
N SER A 171 1.37 3.01 2.96
CA SER A 171 1.66 1.69 2.44
C SER A 171 3.08 1.18 2.75
N HIS A 172 4.04 2.09 2.89
CA HIS A 172 5.42 1.75 3.26
C HIS A 172 5.59 1.34 4.73
N TYR A 173 4.70 1.77 5.64
CA TYR A 173 4.89 1.53 7.08
C TYR A 173 4.69 0.08 7.49
N ILE A 174 4.04 -0.71 6.64
CA ILE A 174 3.89 -2.15 6.81
C ILE A 174 5.25 -2.86 6.86
N TYR A 175 6.24 -2.37 6.09
CA TYR A 175 7.59 -2.92 6.14
C TYR A 175 8.29 -2.70 7.48
N CYS A 176 7.87 -1.71 8.27
CA CYS A 176 8.36 -1.39 9.60
C CYS A 176 7.34 -1.71 10.71
N ALA A 177 6.29 -2.46 10.41
CA ALA A 177 5.20 -2.71 11.37
C ALA A 177 5.71 -3.40 12.65
N ARG A 178 6.70 -4.28 12.55
CA ARG A 178 7.35 -4.95 13.69
C ARG A 178 8.02 -3.95 14.62
N GLU A 179 8.80 -3.04 14.07
CA GLU A 179 9.53 -2.00 14.79
C GLU A 179 8.56 -0.98 15.40
N ILE A 180 7.52 -0.60 14.69
CA ILE A 180 6.45 0.28 15.17
C ILE A 180 5.74 -0.36 16.36
N ARG A 181 5.37 -1.64 16.27
CA ARG A 181 4.76 -2.39 17.39
C ARG A 181 5.69 -2.49 18.60
N ALA A 182 6.96 -2.76 18.39
CA ALA A 182 7.96 -2.83 19.45
C ALA A 182 8.10 -1.50 20.21
N LEU A 183 7.90 -0.38 19.54
CA LEU A 183 7.99 0.97 20.13
C LEU A 183 6.71 1.40 20.82
N LEU A 184 5.56 1.21 20.18
CA LEU A 184 4.28 1.71 20.68
C LEU A 184 3.65 0.78 21.72
N GLY A 185 3.96 -0.52 21.66
CA GLY A 185 3.43 -1.52 22.58
C GLY A 185 2.16 -2.19 22.08
N ASP A 186 1.40 -2.73 23.02
CA ASP A 186 0.19 -3.49 22.76
C ASP A 186 -0.96 -2.54 22.39
N ALA A 187 -1.45 -2.68 21.16
CA ALA A 187 -2.55 -1.91 20.60
C ALA A 187 -3.18 -2.71 19.43
N ASP A 188 -4.38 -2.35 19.02
CA ASP A 188 -4.95 -2.85 17.77
C ASP A 188 -4.36 -2.10 16.58
N TYR A 189 -3.78 -2.82 15.62
CA TYR A 189 -3.10 -2.24 14.44
C TYR A 189 -3.86 -2.52 13.16
N SER A 190 -4.12 -1.48 12.36
CA SER A 190 -4.80 -1.58 11.08
C SER A 190 -4.13 -0.70 10.03
N ASP A 191 -4.14 -1.13 8.77
CA ASP A 191 -3.53 -0.42 7.63
C ASP A 191 -4.50 -0.20 6.45
N GLY A 192 -5.71 -0.74 6.55
CA GLY A 192 -6.74 -0.67 5.51
C GLY A 192 -6.61 -1.73 4.40
N ASN A 193 -5.55 -2.53 4.35
CA ASN A 193 -5.39 -3.54 3.30
C ASN A 193 -6.44 -4.65 3.37
N ALA A 194 -6.88 -5.04 4.56
CA ALA A 194 -7.92 -6.05 4.74
C ALA A 194 -9.20 -5.63 4.04
N ALA A 195 -9.74 -4.47 4.42
CA ALA A 195 -10.97 -3.92 3.85
C ALA A 195 -10.86 -3.69 2.33
N LEU A 196 -9.74 -3.12 1.87
CA LEU A 196 -9.49 -2.89 0.44
C LEU A 196 -9.49 -4.20 -0.35
N THR A 197 -8.71 -5.19 0.09
CA THR A 197 -8.57 -6.44 -0.66
C THR A 197 -9.82 -7.30 -0.62
N ASP A 198 -10.60 -7.23 0.46
CA ASP A 198 -11.93 -7.87 0.53
C ASP A 198 -12.93 -7.19 -0.40
N ALA A 199 -12.99 -5.87 -0.43
CA ALA A 199 -13.85 -5.14 -1.37
C ALA A 199 -13.54 -5.46 -2.85
N VAL A 200 -12.25 -5.57 -3.20
CA VAL A 200 -11.84 -5.97 -4.55
C VAL A 200 -12.24 -7.43 -4.85
N ARG A 201 -12.00 -8.36 -3.90
CA ARG A 201 -12.41 -9.76 -4.03
C ARG A 201 -13.92 -9.87 -4.25
N ASP A 202 -14.70 -9.17 -3.46
CA ASP A 202 -16.17 -9.24 -3.52
C ASP A 202 -16.70 -8.66 -4.82
N ALA A 203 -16.09 -7.59 -5.33
CA ALA A 203 -16.41 -7.05 -6.65
C ALA A 203 -16.10 -8.03 -7.79
N VAL A 204 -14.95 -8.75 -7.70
CA VAL A 204 -14.59 -9.77 -8.70
C VAL A 204 -15.54 -10.96 -8.65
N ARG A 205 -15.90 -11.43 -7.46
CA ARG A 205 -16.78 -12.61 -7.27
C ARG A 205 -18.27 -12.29 -7.43
N GLY A 206 -18.67 -11.06 -7.18
CA GLY A 206 -20.07 -10.59 -7.22
C GLY A 206 -20.66 -10.38 -8.62
N GLY A 207 -20.04 -10.92 -9.66
CA GLY A 207 -20.55 -10.86 -11.02
C GLY A 207 -19.93 -9.75 -11.87
N TRP A 208 -18.63 -9.47 -11.65
CA TRP A 208 -17.88 -8.57 -12.53
C TRP A 208 -18.05 -8.96 -14.00
N GLN A 209 -18.42 -7.98 -14.83
CA GLN A 209 -18.58 -8.15 -16.26
C GLN A 209 -17.39 -7.56 -17.01
N PRO A 210 -16.74 -8.29 -17.95
CA PRO A 210 -15.65 -7.77 -18.76
C PRO A 210 -16.10 -6.55 -19.56
N ARG A 211 -15.25 -5.52 -19.64
CA ARG A 211 -15.47 -4.43 -20.59
C ARG A 211 -15.29 -4.95 -22.03
N PRO A 212 -16.14 -4.55 -23.00
CA PRO A 212 -16.06 -5.04 -24.39
C PRO A 212 -14.75 -4.71 -25.13
N SER A 213 -13.91 -3.84 -24.58
CA SER A 213 -12.73 -3.29 -25.26
C SER A 213 -11.39 -3.61 -24.60
N ALA A 214 -11.31 -4.56 -23.67
CA ALA A 214 -10.02 -4.96 -23.10
C ALA A 214 -9.23 -5.82 -24.09
N PRO A 215 -7.98 -5.45 -24.47
CA PRO A 215 -7.19 -6.26 -25.39
C PRO A 215 -6.87 -7.62 -24.77
N SER A 216 -7.15 -8.66 -25.52
CA SER A 216 -6.79 -10.04 -25.18
C SER A 216 -5.32 -10.30 -25.45
N GLU A 217 -4.42 -9.86 -24.57
CA GLU A 217 -3.04 -10.39 -24.59
C GLU A 217 -3.01 -11.83 -24.02
N PRO A 218 -2.17 -12.70 -24.57
CA PRO A 218 -2.09 -14.10 -24.11
C PRO A 218 -1.71 -14.18 -22.63
N ARG A 219 -2.37 -15.08 -21.91
CA ARG A 219 -2.09 -15.36 -20.50
C ARG A 219 -0.69 -15.96 -20.37
N LEU A 220 0.18 -15.26 -19.65
CA LEU A 220 1.49 -15.77 -19.28
C LEU A 220 1.34 -16.83 -18.16
N SER A 221 2.26 -17.78 -18.16
CA SER A 221 2.46 -18.99 -17.36
C SER A 221 2.01 -18.97 -15.88
N GLU A 222 2.00 -20.16 -15.25
CA GLU A 222 1.54 -20.47 -13.88
C GLU A 222 2.29 -19.76 -12.74
N ASP A 223 3.43 -19.10 -13.01
CA ASP A 223 4.18 -18.32 -12.04
C ASP A 223 3.50 -16.98 -11.75
N VAL A 224 3.21 -16.70 -10.47
CA VAL A 224 2.58 -15.46 -10.01
C VAL A 224 3.36 -14.21 -10.43
N GLY A 225 4.69 -14.29 -10.48
CA GLY A 225 5.57 -13.23 -11.00
C GLY A 225 5.42 -13.02 -12.50
N ALA A 226 5.13 -14.07 -13.27
CA ALA A 226 4.94 -14.02 -14.72
C ALA A 226 3.60 -13.40 -15.12
N ARG A 227 2.59 -13.40 -14.21
CA ARG A 227 1.29 -12.77 -14.44
C ARG A 227 1.26 -11.28 -14.07
N THR A 228 2.38 -10.71 -13.60
CA THR A 228 2.48 -9.32 -13.20
C THR A 228 3.32 -8.52 -14.19
N LYS A 229 2.67 -7.56 -14.87
CA LYS A 229 3.33 -6.53 -15.65
C LYS A 229 3.71 -5.38 -14.74
N PHE A 230 5.00 -5.06 -14.64
CA PHE A 230 5.47 -3.87 -13.93
C PHE A 230 5.65 -2.70 -14.89
N VAL A 231 5.16 -1.54 -14.46
CA VAL A 231 5.27 -0.25 -15.16
C VAL A 231 5.87 0.75 -14.20
N PHE A 232 6.86 1.51 -14.67
CA PHE A 232 7.55 2.52 -13.87
C PHE A 232 7.48 3.87 -14.56
N SER A 233 7.31 4.96 -13.82
CA SER A 233 7.43 6.32 -14.33
C SER A 233 8.89 6.79 -14.39
N GLY A 234 9.77 6.20 -13.60
CA GLY A 234 11.21 6.45 -13.48
C GLY A 234 12.06 5.24 -13.84
N ALA A 235 13.05 4.98 -13.00
CA ALA A 235 13.96 3.83 -13.19
C ALA A 235 13.21 2.49 -13.20
N ASN A 236 13.63 1.59 -14.07
CA ASN A 236 13.08 0.23 -14.10
C ASN A 236 13.64 -0.59 -12.92
N GLU A 237 12.79 -0.82 -11.94
CA GLU A 237 13.13 -1.55 -10.72
C GLU A 237 12.51 -2.96 -10.66
N ARG A 238 12.12 -3.52 -11.82
CA ARG A 238 11.40 -4.80 -11.90
C ARG A 238 12.05 -5.91 -11.06
N ALA A 239 13.36 -6.06 -11.13
CA ALA A 239 14.07 -7.13 -10.40
C ALA A 239 13.96 -6.93 -8.87
N LYS A 240 14.07 -5.69 -8.38
CA LYS A 240 13.87 -5.34 -6.97
C LYS A 240 12.43 -5.64 -6.53
N TYR A 241 11.45 -5.25 -7.33
CA TYR A 241 10.03 -5.41 -6.99
C TYR A 241 9.60 -6.87 -6.98
N LEU A 242 10.09 -7.68 -7.92
CA LEU A 242 9.88 -9.13 -7.90
C LEU A 242 10.48 -9.78 -6.66
N TRP A 243 11.69 -9.38 -6.28
CA TRP A 243 12.32 -9.88 -5.04
C TRP A 243 11.54 -9.46 -3.79
N ILE A 244 11.10 -8.20 -3.69
CA ILE A 244 10.27 -7.73 -2.58
C ILE A 244 8.97 -8.55 -2.53
N LEU A 245 8.31 -8.72 -3.67
CA LEU A 245 7.04 -9.45 -3.75
C LEU A 245 7.20 -10.91 -3.30
N SER A 246 8.29 -11.60 -3.69
CA SER A 246 8.56 -12.95 -3.20
C SER A 246 8.71 -12.99 -1.67
N LYS A 247 9.39 -12.01 -1.08
CA LYS A 247 9.55 -11.93 0.38
C LYS A 247 8.24 -11.62 1.11
N LEU A 248 7.36 -10.84 0.51
CA LEU A 248 6.02 -10.60 1.05
C LEU A 248 5.16 -11.86 1.03
N HIS A 249 5.22 -12.67 -0.03
CA HIS A 249 4.53 -13.96 -0.07
C HIS A 249 5.09 -14.95 0.94
N GLU A 250 6.40 -14.92 1.21
CA GLU A 250 7.04 -15.78 2.21
C GLU A 250 6.70 -15.39 3.65
N SER A 251 6.56 -14.10 3.97
CA SER A 251 6.52 -13.60 5.35
C SER A 251 5.27 -12.80 5.71
N TYR A 252 4.82 -11.89 4.86
CA TYR A 252 3.72 -10.97 5.19
C TYR A 252 2.35 -11.63 4.97
N VAL A 253 2.15 -12.25 3.82
CA VAL A 253 0.86 -12.86 3.47
C VAL A 253 0.44 -13.94 4.47
N PRO A 254 1.31 -14.89 4.89
CA PRO A 254 0.93 -15.90 5.90
C PRO A 254 0.55 -15.26 7.25
N HIS A 255 1.30 -14.25 7.71
CA HIS A 255 0.98 -13.57 8.96
C HIS A 255 -0.33 -12.81 8.90
N PHE A 256 -0.64 -12.19 7.76
CA PHE A 256 -1.89 -11.46 7.57
C PHE A 256 -3.12 -12.37 7.74
N PHE A 257 -3.08 -13.58 7.20
CA PHE A 257 -4.20 -14.53 7.33
C PHE A 257 -4.26 -15.23 8.69
N ASN A 258 -3.14 -15.32 9.43
CA ASN A 258 -3.09 -15.97 10.75
C ASN A 258 -3.48 -15.04 11.91
N THR A 259 -3.54 -13.73 11.71
CA THR A 259 -3.93 -12.75 12.75
C THR A 259 -5.42 -12.36 12.71
N THR A 260 -6.19 -12.96 11.82
CA THR A 260 -7.65 -12.78 11.69
C THR A 260 -8.46 -13.95 12.30
N VAL A 261 -7.87 -14.66 13.27
CA VAL A 261 -8.58 -15.68 14.07
C VAL A 261 -8.70 -15.20 15.49
#